data_c0dae6c546b0fc970621e6f6d0512d87
#
_entry.id   c0dae6c546b0fc970621e6f6d0512d87
#
_cell.length_a   1.000
_cell.length_b   1.000
_cell.length_c   1.000
_cell.angle_alpha   90.00
_cell.angle_beta   90.00
_cell.angle_gamma   90.00
#
_symmetry.space_group_name_H-M   'P 1'
#
loop_
_entity.id
_entity.type
_entity.pdbx_description
1 polymer ?
#
loop_
_entity_poly.entity_id
_entity_poly.type
_entity_poly.pdbx_seq_one_letter_code
_entity_poly.pdbx_strand_id
1 'polypeptide(L)'
;NEEVANALYAGIVGDTGRFLYPATTTVTFEMVSKLLKFPVKISEIAYHMITNPVSVSRLAGYIYQNMEISDNGVAITILSQEQLKEFGVEEHQTHGVISLPSTVEGVHCWCLFVEQPDGTYRCNLRSKGPIVNEIAANHGGGGHPLASGAVVKTLEEVHQMAEELNESSKKFIVSLNK
;
A
#
# COMPACT_ATOMS: atom_id res chain seq x y z
N ASN A 1 6.25 5.11 31.02
CA ASN A 1 7.11 3.94 31.23
C ASN A 1 7.64 3.44 29.87
N GLU A 2 8.54 2.45 29.85
CA GLU A 2 9.17 1.88 28.67
C GLU A 2 8.16 1.30 27.68
N GLU A 3 7.21 0.51 28.13
CA GLU A 3 6.20 -0.14 27.27
C GLU A 3 5.36 0.88 26.48
N VAL A 4 4.89 1.91 27.19
CA VAL A 4 4.11 3.01 26.58
C VAL A 4 4.97 3.78 25.58
N ALA A 5 6.25 4.03 25.88
CA ALA A 5 7.15 4.72 24.96
C ALA A 5 7.42 3.90 23.70
N ASN A 6 7.61 2.58 23.81
CA ASN A 6 7.76 1.67 22.67
C ASN A 6 6.49 1.64 21.80
N ALA A 7 5.30 1.52 22.42
CA ALA A 7 4.03 1.49 21.70
C ALA A 7 3.77 2.81 20.95
N LEU A 8 3.98 3.95 21.60
CA LEU A 8 3.82 5.27 20.97
C LEU A 8 4.83 5.50 19.85
N TYR A 9 6.10 5.10 20.04
CA TYR A 9 7.11 5.18 19.00
C TYR A 9 6.74 4.32 17.79
N ALA A 10 6.33 3.07 18.01
CA ALA A 10 5.87 2.18 16.94
C ALA A 10 4.67 2.77 16.19
N GLY A 11 3.69 3.35 16.91
CA GLY A 11 2.55 4.03 16.30
C GLY A 11 2.95 5.21 15.43
N ILE A 12 3.84 6.09 15.92
CA ILE A 12 4.36 7.23 15.14
C ILE A 12 5.09 6.75 13.89
N VAL A 13 5.98 5.76 14.01
CA VAL A 13 6.73 5.22 12.87
C VAL A 13 5.80 4.60 11.83
N GLY A 14 4.76 3.87 12.27
CA GLY A 14 3.76 3.26 11.39
C GLY A 14 2.92 4.32 10.66
N ASP A 15 2.36 5.28 11.40
CA ASP A 15 1.47 6.32 10.85
C ASP A 15 2.20 7.30 9.90
N THR A 16 3.48 7.56 10.16
CA THR A 16 4.31 8.44 9.34
C THR A 16 5.00 7.71 8.18
N GLY A 17 4.73 6.42 7.97
CA GLY A 17 5.43 5.61 6.98
C GLY A 17 6.94 5.65 7.17
N ARG A 18 7.41 5.50 8.40
CA ARG A 18 8.83 5.60 8.77
C ARG A 18 9.41 6.99 8.51
N PHE A 19 8.63 8.02 8.84
CA PHE A 19 8.95 9.44 8.64
C PHE A 19 9.04 9.89 7.17
N LEU A 20 8.53 9.10 6.23
CA LEU A 20 8.58 9.39 4.80
C LEU A 20 7.33 10.12 4.28
N TYR A 21 6.23 10.11 5.05
CA TYR A 21 5.00 10.76 4.61
C TYR A 21 5.02 12.27 4.86
N PRO A 22 4.32 13.07 4.00
CA PRO A 22 4.29 14.54 4.13
C PRO A 22 3.75 15.05 5.46
N ALA A 23 2.96 14.25 6.19
CA ALA A 23 2.47 14.58 7.53
C ALA A 23 3.57 14.58 8.62
N THR A 24 4.78 14.12 8.29
CA THR A 24 5.94 14.17 9.18
C THR A 24 6.42 15.62 9.33
N THR A 25 6.37 16.14 10.54
CA THR A 25 6.69 17.54 10.85
C THR A 25 7.74 17.65 11.95
N THR A 26 8.19 18.88 12.25
CA THR A 26 9.05 19.18 13.41
C THR A 26 8.44 18.64 14.70
N VAL A 27 7.10 18.79 14.89
CA VAL A 27 6.38 18.29 16.07
C VAL A 27 6.52 16.77 16.19
N THR A 28 6.49 16.03 15.07
CA THR A 28 6.70 14.58 15.06
C THR A 28 8.06 14.22 15.67
N PHE A 29 9.13 14.88 15.22
CA PHE A 29 10.49 14.62 15.72
C PHE A 29 10.69 15.10 17.18
N GLU A 30 10.04 16.19 17.59
CA GLU A 30 10.03 16.63 18.99
C GLU A 30 9.38 15.58 19.91
N MET A 31 8.25 14.98 19.48
CA MET A 31 7.60 13.90 20.23
C MET A 31 8.49 12.65 20.29
N VAL A 32 9.08 12.25 19.18
CA VAL A 32 10.05 11.14 19.14
C VAL A 32 11.22 11.42 20.10
N SER A 33 11.80 12.62 20.07
CA SER A 33 12.89 13.00 20.99
C SER A 33 12.51 12.87 22.47
N LYS A 34 11.24 13.19 22.83
CA LYS A 34 10.74 12.99 24.19
C LYS A 34 10.59 11.51 24.54
N LEU A 35 10.14 10.68 23.60
CA LEU A 35 10.01 9.24 23.80
C LEU A 35 11.36 8.57 23.99
N LEU A 36 12.40 9.02 23.26
CA LEU A 36 13.76 8.50 23.36
C LEU A 36 14.49 8.81 24.70
N LYS A 37 13.86 9.58 25.59
CA LYS A 37 14.32 9.66 26.98
C LYS A 37 14.05 8.39 27.79
N PHE A 38 13.19 7.50 27.26
CA PHE A 38 12.97 6.15 27.75
C PHE A 38 13.76 5.16 26.91
N PRO A 39 14.04 3.94 27.40
CA PRO A 39 14.77 2.91 26.64
C PRO A 39 13.92 2.31 25.50
N VAL A 40 13.67 3.11 24.45
CA VAL A 40 12.92 2.66 23.27
C VAL A 40 13.75 1.70 22.42
N LYS A 41 13.20 0.55 22.11
CA LYS A 41 13.83 -0.52 21.33
C LYS A 41 13.69 -0.28 19.82
N ILE A 42 14.32 0.80 19.33
CA ILE A 42 14.19 1.25 17.93
C ILE A 42 14.46 0.14 16.92
N SER A 43 15.59 -0.56 17.07
CA SER A 43 16.01 -1.60 16.11
C SER A 43 15.11 -2.81 16.12
N GLU A 44 14.57 -3.21 17.30
CA GLU A 44 13.62 -4.31 17.43
C GLU A 44 12.28 -3.96 16.76
N ILE A 45 11.77 -2.75 17.04
CA ILE A 45 10.54 -2.24 16.41
C ILE A 45 10.72 -2.14 14.88
N ALA A 46 11.83 -1.56 14.42
CA ALA A 46 12.12 -1.47 12.98
C ALA A 46 12.19 -2.84 12.33
N TYR A 47 12.87 -3.81 12.96
CA TYR A 47 12.97 -5.19 12.46
C TYR A 47 11.58 -5.81 12.27
N HIS A 48 10.71 -5.72 13.28
CA HIS A 48 9.35 -6.27 13.17
C HIS A 48 8.47 -5.57 12.12
N MET A 49 8.75 -4.30 11.82
CA MET A 49 7.99 -3.55 10.81
C MET A 49 8.42 -3.82 9.37
N ILE A 50 9.66 -4.27 9.14
CA ILE A 50 10.19 -4.44 7.78
C ILE A 50 10.41 -5.88 7.36
N THR A 51 10.43 -6.83 8.32
CA THR A 51 10.66 -8.24 8.00
C THR A 51 9.38 -8.93 7.58
N ASN A 52 9.50 -9.72 6.54
CA ASN A 52 8.42 -10.57 6.02
C ASN A 52 8.86 -12.04 6.02
N PRO A 53 7.92 -12.99 6.11
CA PRO A 53 8.19 -14.40 5.82
C PRO A 53 8.82 -14.59 4.43
N VAL A 54 9.62 -15.64 4.27
CA VAL A 54 10.24 -15.96 2.96
C VAL A 54 9.21 -16.14 1.86
N SER A 55 8.05 -16.72 2.16
CA SER A 55 6.91 -16.87 1.24
C SER A 55 6.43 -15.51 0.71
N VAL A 56 6.23 -14.54 1.58
CA VAL A 56 5.83 -13.16 1.21
C VAL A 56 6.93 -12.46 0.40
N SER A 57 8.21 -12.70 0.73
CA SER A 57 9.34 -12.16 -0.03
C SER A 57 9.44 -12.74 -1.44
N ARG A 58 9.11 -14.03 -1.62
CA ARG A 58 9.02 -14.68 -2.95
C ARG A 58 7.85 -14.12 -3.75
N LEU A 59 6.68 -13.94 -3.13
CA LEU A 59 5.54 -13.28 -3.74
C LEU A 59 5.88 -11.83 -4.15
N ALA A 60 6.66 -11.10 -3.35
CA ALA A 60 7.14 -9.77 -3.72
C ALA A 60 7.98 -9.79 -5.01
N GLY A 61 8.88 -10.75 -5.16
CA GLY A 61 9.64 -10.96 -6.40
C GLY A 61 8.74 -11.23 -7.61
N TYR A 62 7.73 -12.08 -7.44
CA TYR A 62 6.72 -12.34 -8.46
C TYR A 62 5.98 -11.07 -8.88
N ILE A 63 5.53 -10.25 -7.90
CA ILE A 63 4.82 -8.99 -8.17
C ILE A 63 5.70 -8.04 -8.99
N TYR A 64 6.96 -7.83 -8.61
CA TYR A 64 7.87 -6.98 -9.38
C TYR A 64 8.10 -7.45 -10.81
N GLN A 65 8.08 -8.75 -11.07
CA GLN A 65 8.25 -9.32 -12.40
C GLN A 65 6.99 -9.23 -13.26
N ASN A 66 5.81 -9.24 -12.65
CA ASN A 66 4.53 -9.43 -13.35
C ASN A 66 3.55 -8.25 -13.20
N MET A 67 3.88 -7.20 -12.44
CA MET A 67 3.01 -6.03 -12.39
C MET A 67 2.97 -5.34 -13.75
N GLU A 68 1.77 -5.01 -14.19
CA GLU A 68 1.55 -4.24 -15.40
C GLU A 68 1.62 -2.75 -15.06
N ILE A 69 2.41 -1.98 -15.81
CA ILE A 69 2.55 -0.53 -15.62
C ILE A 69 2.13 0.17 -16.89
N SER A 70 1.12 1.04 -16.77
CA SER A 70 0.63 1.84 -17.91
C SER A 70 1.55 3.04 -18.20
N ASP A 71 1.40 3.61 -19.38
CA ASP A 71 2.11 4.84 -19.81
C ASP A 71 1.82 6.05 -18.88
N ASN A 72 0.70 6.01 -18.16
CA ASN A 72 0.33 7.03 -17.17
C ASN A 72 0.82 6.68 -15.74
N GLY A 73 1.69 5.69 -15.58
CA GLY A 73 2.29 5.34 -14.29
C GLY A 73 1.30 4.71 -13.29
N VAL A 74 0.37 3.90 -13.78
CA VAL A 74 -0.50 3.06 -12.94
C VAL A 74 0.03 1.65 -12.92
N ALA A 75 0.33 1.12 -11.74
CA ALA A 75 0.75 -0.28 -11.58
C ALA A 75 -0.43 -1.14 -11.13
N ILE A 76 -0.68 -2.22 -11.87
CA ILE A 76 -1.74 -3.19 -11.58
C ILE A 76 -1.13 -4.57 -11.34
N THR A 77 -1.62 -5.24 -10.32
CA THR A 77 -1.32 -6.64 -10.05
C THR A 77 -2.59 -7.36 -9.63
N ILE A 78 -2.86 -8.49 -10.24
CA ILE A 78 -3.95 -9.40 -9.88
C ILE A 78 -3.31 -10.66 -9.28
N LEU A 79 -3.70 -11.03 -8.09
CA LEU A 79 -3.27 -12.26 -7.42
C LEU A 79 -4.47 -13.21 -7.32
N SER A 80 -4.37 -14.37 -7.94
CA SER A 80 -5.35 -15.44 -7.82
C SER A 80 -5.16 -16.26 -6.55
N GLN A 81 -6.20 -17.00 -6.15
CA GLN A 81 -6.11 -17.97 -5.06
C GLN A 81 -5.08 -19.07 -5.35
N GLU A 82 -4.92 -19.46 -6.61
CA GLU A 82 -3.90 -20.44 -7.04
C GLU A 82 -2.48 -19.91 -6.80
N GLN A 83 -2.21 -18.64 -7.17
CA GLN A 83 -0.92 -18.01 -6.93
C GLN A 83 -0.61 -17.86 -5.44
N LEU A 84 -1.59 -17.43 -4.63
CA LEU A 84 -1.40 -17.34 -3.18
C LEU A 84 -1.03 -18.71 -2.60
N LYS A 85 -1.71 -19.77 -3.03
CA LYS A 85 -1.41 -21.15 -2.62
C LYS A 85 -0.03 -21.60 -3.08
N GLU A 86 0.38 -21.31 -4.31
CA GLU A 86 1.69 -21.65 -4.87
C GLU A 86 2.82 -21.03 -4.04
N PHE A 87 2.68 -19.76 -3.65
CA PHE A 87 3.66 -19.08 -2.80
C PHE A 87 3.55 -19.44 -1.31
N GLY A 88 2.50 -20.16 -0.89
CA GLY A 88 2.23 -20.44 0.53
C GLY A 88 1.96 -19.17 1.34
N VAL A 89 1.21 -18.24 0.75
CA VAL A 89 0.84 -16.95 1.35
C VAL A 89 -0.65 -16.92 1.59
N GLU A 90 -1.05 -16.61 2.81
CA GLU A 90 -2.46 -16.38 3.14
C GLU A 90 -2.88 -14.95 2.78
N GLU A 91 -4.17 -14.75 2.51
CA GLU A 91 -4.72 -13.44 2.10
C GLU A 91 -4.29 -12.29 3.02
N HIS A 92 -4.36 -12.47 4.33
CA HIS A 92 -3.98 -11.43 5.28
C HIS A 92 -2.49 -11.05 5.20
N GLN A 93 -1.62 -11.93 4.72
CA GLN A 93 -0.18 -11.66 4.56
C GLN A 93 0.12 -10.80 3.32
N THR A 94 -0.83 -10.64 2.40
CA THR A 94 -0.66 -9.78 1.22
C THR A 94 -0.47 -8.30 1.59
N HIS A 95 -0.81 -7.90 2.82
CA HIS A 95 -0.49 -6.56 3.32
C HIS A 95 1.00 -6.20 3.22
N GLY A 96 1.89 -7.18 3.35
CA GLY A 96 3.34 -7.00 3.22
C GLY A 96 3.81 -6.59 1.82
N VAL A 97 2.98 -6.79 0.80
CA VAL A 97 3.32 -6.53 -0.61
C VAL A 97 2.53 -5.39 -1.25
N ILE A 98 1.51 -4.85 -0.59
CA ILE A 98 0.65 -3.79 -1.15
C ILE A 98 1.47 -2.57 -1.61
N SER A 99 2.50 -2.19 -0.86
CA SER A 99 3.26 -0.97 -1.10
C SER A 99 4.47 -1.14 -2.03
N LEU A 100 4.70 -2.31 -2.60
CA LEU A 100 5.86 -2.58 -3.47
C LEU A 100 5.95 -1.61 -4.67
N PRO A 101 4.86 -1.32 -5.40
CA PRO A 101 4.92 -0.43 -6.56
C PRO A 101 5.30 1.01 -6.18
N SER A 102 5.21 1.40 -4.90
CA SER A 102 5.61 2.74 -4.44
C SER A 102 7.09 3.04 -4.68
N THR A 103 7.94 2.02 -4.77
CA THR A 103 9.38 2.13 -4.95
C THR A 103 9.79 2.18 -6.42
N VAL A 104 8.84 1.99 -7.34
CA VAL A 104 9.11 1.99 -8.78
C VAL A 104 9.04 3.41 -9.32
N GLU A 105 10.06 3.82 -10.05
CA GLU A 105 10.12 5.12 -10.72
C GLU A 105 8.99 5.23 -11.75
N GLY A 106 8.37 6.43 -11.84
CA GLY A 106 7.27 6.68 -12.77
C GLY A 106 5.91 6.12 -12.33
N VAL A 107 5.84 5.31 -11.28
CA VAL A 107 4.54 4.86 -10.73
C VAL A 107 3.95 5.94 -9.84
N HIS A 108 2.73 6.39 -10.15
CA HIS A 108 1.99 7.43 -9.44
C HIS A 108 0.89 6.86 -8.54
N CYS A 109 0.19 5.82 -9.00
CA CYS A 109 -0.78 5.06 -8.19
C CYS A 109 -0.80 3.59 -8.61
N TRP A 110 -1.38 2.75 -7.77
CA TRP A 110 -1.44 1.31 -8.04
C TRP A 110 -2.62 0.66 -7.32
N CYS A 111 -3.01 -0.51 -7.84
CA CYS A 111 -3.92 -1.40 -7.16
C CYS A 111 -3.41 -2.85 -7.15
N LEU A 112 -3.45 -3.45 -5.96
CA LEU A 112 -3.30 -4.89 -5.79
C LEU A 112 -4.70 -5.47 -5.64
N PHE A 113 -5.12 -6.24 -6.64
CA PHE A 113 -6.34 -7.03 -6.63
C PHE A 113 -6.03 -8.43 -6.12
N VAL A 114 -6.73 -8.85 -5.09
CA VAL A 114 -6.55 -10.18 -4.49
C VAL A 114 -7.86 -10.94 -4.56
N GLU A 115 -7.86 -12.01 -5.36
CA GLU A 115 -9.01 -12.91 -5.47
C GLU A 115 -9.34 -13.51 -4.11
N GLN A 116 -10.64 -13.53 -3.79
CA GLN A 116 -11.17 -14.07 -2.55
C GLN A 116 -11.69 -15.49 -2.78
N PRO A 117 -11.85 -16.33 -1.73
CA PRO A 117 -12.39 -17.67 -1.86
C PRO A 117 -13.80 -17.74 -2.48
N ASP A 118 -14.57 -16.66 -2.40
CA ASP A 118 -15.91 -16.55 -3.00
C ASP A 118 -15.89 -16.05 -4.46
N GLY A 119 -14.70 -15.86 -5.05
CA GLY A 119 -14.51 -15.38 -6.42
C GLY A 119 -14.59 -13.86 -6.59
N THR A 120 -14.78 -13.10 -5.51
CA THR A 120 -14.67 -11.64 -5.55
C THR A 120 -13.20 -11.20 -5.49
N TYR A 121 -12.93 -9.90 -5.70
CA TYR A 121 -11.57 -9.34 -5.63
C TYR A 121 -11.52 -8.22 -4.60
N ARG A 122 -10.66 -8.37 -3.60
CA ARG A 122 -10.30 -7.29 -2.71
C ARG A 122 -9.32 -6.35 -3.42
N CYS A 123 -9.69 -5.08 -3.50
CA CYS A 123 -8.94 -4.02 -4.19
C CYS A 123 -8.21 -3.16 -3.15
N ASN A 124 -6.89 -3.11 -3.24
CA ASN A 124 -6.05 -2.28 -2.38
C ASN A 124 -5.44 -1.14 -3.19
N LEU A 125 -6.13 0.01 -3.23
CA LEU A 125 -5.71 1.19 -3.99
C LEU A 125 -4.74 2.02 -3.15
N ARG A 126 -3.65 2.45 -3.76
CA ARG A 126 -2.63 3.32 -3.16
C ARG A 126 -2.15 4.34 -4.18
N SER A 127 -1.66 5.48 -3.67
CA SER A 127 -1.23 6.58 -4.54
C SER A 127 -0.13 7.42 -3.90
N LYS A 128 0.64 8.10 -4.75
CA LYS A 128 1.60 9.15 -4.42
C LYS A 128 1.13 10.54 -4.89
N GLY A 129 -0.09 10.63 -5.47
CA GLY A 129 -0.63 11.90 -5.97
C GLY A 129 -2.06 11.79 -6.48
N PRO A 130 -2.38 10.93 -7.47
CA PRO A 130 -3.76 10.72 -7.94
C PRO A 130 -4.73 10.39 -6.81
N ILE A 131 -5.93 10.96 -6.84
CA ILE A 131 -6.98 10.68 -5.86
C ILE A 131 -7.62 9.33 -6.16
N VAL A 132 -7.60 8.41 -5.19
CA VAL A 132 -8.08 7.03 -5.37
C VAL A 132 -9.33 6.67 -4.52
N ASN A 133 -9.68 7.48 -3.52
CA ASN A 133 -10.85 7.19 -2.68
C ASN A 133 -12.18 7.38 -3.40
N GLU A 134 -12.25 8.28 -4.37
CA GLU A 134 -13.46 8.47 -5.20
C GLU A 134 -13.67 7.24 -6.09
N ILE A 135 -12.59 6.68 -6.65
CA ILE A 135 -12.65 5.44 -7.43
C ILE A 135 -13.13 4.29 -6.54
N ALA A 136 -12.54 4.13 -5.35
CA ALA A 136 -13.00 3.11 -4.41
C ALA A 136 -14.49 3.27 -4.05
N ALA A 137 -14.97 4.50 -3.85
CA ALA A 137 -16.37 4.80 -3.53
C ALA A 137 -17.32 4.42 -4.68
N ASN A 138 -16.94 4.64 -5.94
CA ASN A 138 -17.71 4.22 -7.11
C ASN A 138 -17.95 2.69 -7.15
N HIS A 139 -17.05 1.93 -6.54
CA HIS A 139 -17.12 0.46 -6.41
C HIS A 139 -17.57 0.01 -5.00
N GLY A 140 -18.31 0.84 -4.28
CA GLY A 140 -18.87 0.50 -2.97
C GLY A 140 -17.86 0.43 -1.82
N GLY A 141 -16.65 0.91 -2.04
CA GLY A 141 -15.58 0.98 -1.05
C GLY A 141 -15.37 2.39 -0.48
N GLY A 142 -14.13 2.69 -0.09
CA GLY A 142 -13.77 4.00 0.44
C GLY A 142 -12.38 4.01 1.09
N GLY A 143 -12.07 5.12 1.75
CA GLY A 143 -10.81 5.32 2.47
C GLY A 143 -10.30 6.75 2.36
N HIS A 144 -8.99 6.90 2.50
CA HIS A 144 -8.31 8.18 2.36
C HIS A 144 -7.98 8.48 0.89
N PRO A 145 -7.77 9.76 0.51
CA PRO A 145 -7.45 10.15 -0.86
C PRO A 145 -6.32 9.37 -1.51
N LEU A 146 -5.30 8.97 -0.75
CA LEU A 146 -4.13 8.24 -1.25
C LEU A 146 -4.06 6.76 -0.85
N ALA A 147 -5.04 6.27 -0.07
CA ALA A 147 -5.08 4.89 0.40
C ALA A 147 -6.52 4.44 0.65
N SER A 148 -7.04 3.61 -0.22
CA SER A 148 -8.43 3.17 -0.20
C SER A 148 -8.58 1.69 -0.49
N GLY A 149 -9.74 1.14 -0.23
CA GLY A 149 -10.09 -0.24 -0.52
C GLY A 149 -11.50 -0.38 -1.03
N ALA A 150 -11.73 -1.39 -1.85
CA ALA A 150 -13.04 -1.79 -2.34
C ALA A 150 -13.09 -3.32 -2.50
N VAL A 151 -14.25 -3.84 -2.83
CA VAL A 151 -14.42 -5.23 -3.26
C VAL A 151 -15.22 -5.22 -4.55
N VAL A 152 -14.70 -5.86 -5.59
CA VAL A 152 -15.40 -6.03 -6.87
C VAL A 152 -15.69 -7.50 -7.14
N LYS A 153 -16.68 -7.79 -7.96
CA LYS A 153 -17.23 -9.15 -8.12
C LYS A 153 -16.66 -9.90 -9.32
N THR A 154 -16.15 -9.18 -10.31
CA THR A 154 -15.75 -9.76 -11.59
C THR A 154 -14.42 -9.18 -12.08
N LEU A 155 -13.74 -9.91 -12.96
CA LEU A 155 -12.56 -9.40 -13.67
C LEU A 155 -12.88 -8.19 -14.55
N GLU A 156 -14.11 -8.07 -15.03
CA GLU A 156 -14.57 -6.92 -15.79
C GLU A 156 -14.57 -5.64 -14.94
N GLU A 157 -15.05 -5.73 -13.69
CA GLU A 157 -14.98 -4.63 -12.72
C GLU A 157 -13.52 -4.33 -12.29
N VAL A 158 -12.63 -5.33 -12.23
CA VAL A 158 -11.19 -5.12 -12.01
C VAL A 158 -10.60 -4.27 -13.14
N HIS A 159 -10.86 -4.61 -14.39
CA HIS A 159 -10.39 -3.85 -15.56
C HIS A 159 -10.98 -2.44 -15.60
N GLN A 160 -12.28 -2.30 -15.29
CA GLN A 160 -12.91 -0.98 -15.19
C GLN A 160 -12.22 -0.10 -14.15
N MET A 161 -11.95 -0.61 -12.95
CA MET A 161 -11.24 0.12 -11.90
C MET A 161 -9.81 0.50 -12.32
N ALA A 162 -9.12 -0.37 -13.07
CA ALA A 162 -7.79 -0.09 -13.61
C ALA A 162 -7.83 1.08 -14.61
N GLU A 163 -8.86 1.15 -15.47
CA GLU A 163 -9.06 2.28 -16.39
C GLU A 163 -9.37 3.58 -15.64
N GLU A 164 -10.22 3.54 -14.61
CA GLU A 164 -10.50 4.71 -13.76
C GLU A 164 -9.24 5.24 -13.08
N LEU A 165 -8.36 4.34 -12.59
CA LEU A 165 -7.05 4.71 -12.05
C LEU A 165 -6.16 5.36 -13.11
N ASN A 166 -6.17 4.81 -14.33
CA ASN A 166 -5.38 5.34 -15.45
C ASN A 166 -5.81 6.76 -15.83
N GLU A 167 -7.11 7.02 -15.91
CA GLU A 167 -7.65 8.37 -16.15
C GLU A 167 -7.36 9.35 -15.00
N SER A 168 -7.41 8.90 -13.75
CA SER A 168 -7.03 9.71 -12.58
C SER A 168 -5.54 10.10 -12.63
N SER A 169 -4.67 9.13 -12.94
CA SER A 169 -3.23 9.37 -13.06
C SER A 169 -2.90 10.31 -14.21
N LYS A 170 -3.54 10.16 -15.37
CA LYS A 170 -3.39 11.05 -16.51
C LYS A 170 -3.74 12.51 -16.16
N LYS A 171 -4.85 12.73 -15.45
CA LYS A 171 -5.24 14.08 -14.97
C LYS A 171 -4.20 14.65 -14.02
N PHE A 172 -3.65 13.83 -13.12
CA PHE A 172 -2.61 14.22 -12.19
C PHE A 172 -1.33 14.67 -12.93
N ILE A 173 -0.84 13.89 -13.91
CA ILE A 173 0.33 14.23 -14.71
C ILE A 173 0.15 15.59 -15.43
N VAL A 174 -1.03 15.82 -16.03
CA VAL A 174 -1.35 17.11 -16.67
C VAL A 174 -1.31 18.26 -15.67
N SER A 175 -1.67 18.02 -14.40
CA SER A 175 -1.64 19.04 -13.34
C SER A 175 -0.21 19.41 -12.89
N LEU A 176 0.74 18.47 -12.99
CA LEU A 176 2.16 18.70 -12.65
C LEU A 176 2.89 19.56 -13.69
N ASN A 177 2.38 19.60 -14.91
CA ASN A 177 3.00 20.33 -16.04
C ASN A 177 2.43 21.75 -16.22
N LYS A 178 1.59 22.21 -15.30
CA LYS A 178 1.06 23.57 -15.24
C LYS A 178 1.75 24.42 -14.17
#